data_9c07a18ea95378824cbd241d95718ad7
#
_entry.id   9c07a18ea95378824cbd241d95718ad7
#
_cell.length_a   1.000
_cell.length_b   1.000
_cell.length_c   1.000
_cell.angle_alpha   90.00
_cell.angle_beta   90.00
_cell.angle_gamma   90.00
#
_symmetry.space_group_name_H-M   'P 1'
#
loop_
_entity.id
_entity.type
_entity.pdbx_description
1 polymer ?
#
loop_
_entity_poly.entity_id
_entity_poly.type
_entity_poly.pdbx_seq_one_letter_code
_entity_poly.pdbx_strand_id
1 'polypeptide(L)'
;MPQADKEWLSSAEASAFLGVHPTTLRRWSDAGQLPCFRTPGGHRRFRATDLAAWMENRQMTALASGADDLVQDAIGSTRREMAARRVSHETWYEALDRDEDRQAMREAGQRLFGLAIQYAGRVTHREPVVQEGRRIGGYYGQQCAAYGISLVDTMRAFFFFRESLMRATRPGLVTRGQYDTEDVRMHRQLGYFLDQVMYACLASYEATGHRDRYGSATK
;
A
#
# COMPACT_ATOMS: atom_id res chain seq x y z
N MET A 1 -29.93 -7.20 -3.56
CA MET A 1 -29.70 -6.25 -2.45
C MET A 1 -29.44 -7.06 -1.20
N PRO A 2 -28.21 -7.11 -0.63
CA PRO A 2 -27.96 -7.80 0.63
C PRO A 2 -28.49 -6.94 1.77
N GLN A 3 -29.22 -7.58 2.67
CA GLN A 3 -29.84 -7.02 3.86
C GLN A 3 -28.76 -6.54 4.85
N ALA A 4 -28.48 -5.24 4.85
CA ALA A 4 -27.49 -4.60 5.73
C ALA A 4 -28.00 -4.36 7.17
N ASP A 5 -29.23 -4.81 7.54
CA ASP A 5 -29.87 -4.45 8.82
C ASP A 5 -29.96 -5.57 9.86
N LYS A 6 -29.44 -6.76 9.59
CA LYS A 6 -29.45 -7.83 10.60
C LYS A 6 -28.12 -7.87 11.35
N GLU A 7 -28.14 -7.51 12.63
CA GLU A 7 -26.97 -7.66 13.52
C GLU A 7 -26.51 -9.11 13.65
N TRP A 8 -27.46 -10.08 13.62
CA TRP A 8 -27.21 -11.50 13.79
C TRP A 8 -27.64 -12.33 12.60
N LEU A 9 -26.72 -13.10 12.05
CA LEU A 9 -26.91 -13.96 10.90
C LEU A 9 -26.98 -15.44 11.33
N SER A 10 -27.85 -16.20 10.69
CA SER A 10 -27.87 -17.66 10.75
C SER A 10 -26.69 -18.26 10.00
N SER A 11 -26.43 -19.57 10.15
CA SER A 11 -25.36 -20.25 9.41
C SER A 11 -25.54 -20.16 7.89
N ALA A 12 -26.77 -20.18 7.38
CA ALA A 12 -27.04 -20.04 5.96
C ALA A 12 -26.74 -18.62 5.46
N GLU A 13 -27.21 -17.59 6.19
CA GLU A 13 -26.95 -16.19 5.87
C GLU A 13 -25.46 -15.86 5.98
N ALA A 14 -24.77 -16.35 7.02
CA ALA A 14 -23.33 -16.16 7.20
C ALA A 14 -22.51 -16.87 6.10
N SER A 15 -22.94 -18.06 5.66
CA SER A 15 -22.30 -18.75 4.52
C SER A 15 -22.47 -18.00 3.22
N ALA A 16 -23.66 -17.45 2.96
CA ALA A 16 -23.92 -16.60 1.80
C ALA A 16 -23.13 -15.30 1.87
N PHE A 17 -23.04 -14.68 3.06
CA PHE A 17 -22.27 -13.45 3.28
C PHE A 17 -20.77 -13.63 3.00
N LEU A 18 -20.20 -14.76 3.43
CA LEU A 18 -18.79 -15.10 3.23
C LEU A 18 -18.50 -15.75 1.87
N GLY A 19 -19.53 -16.10 1.08
CA GLY A 19 -19.37 -16.80 -0.19
C GLY A 19 -18.81 -18.22 -0.05
N VAL A 20 -19.05 -18.91 1.09
CA VAL A 20 -18.48 -20.24 1.38
C VAL A 20 -19.57 -21.29 1.64
N HIS A 21 -19.21 -22.56 1.45
CA HIS A 21 -20.12 -23.65 1.78
C HIS A 21 -20.37 -23.76 3.30
N PRO A 22 -21.59 -24.10 3.76
CA PRO A 22 -21.93 -24.21 5.17
C PRO A 22 -21.03 -25.14 6.00
N THR A 23 -20.49 -26.18 5.40
CA THR A 23 -19.53 -27.09 6.07
C THR A 23 -18.21 -26.40 6.39
N THR A 24 -17.76 -25.51 5.50
CA THR A 24 -16.54 -24.69 5.69
C THR A 24 -16.74 -23.71 6.86
N LEU A 25 -17.91 -23.02 6.87
CA LEU A 25 -18.27 -22.13 7.98
C LEU A 25 -18.29 -22.85 9.32
N ARG A 26 -18.90 -24.06 9.36
CA ARG A 26 -18.92 -24.90 10.57
C ARG A 26 -17.51 -25.24 11.03
N ARG A 27 -16.66 -25.72 10.12
CA ARG A 27 -15.26 -26.08 10.43
C ARG A 27 -14.50 -24.90 11.05
N TRP A 28 -14.65 -23.71 10.50
CA TRP A 28 -13.99 -22.51 11.01
C TRP A 28 -14.52 -22.09 12.38
N SER A 29 -15.83 -22.18 12.60
CA SER A 29 -16.43 -21.85 13.88
C SER A 29 -16.11 -22.89 14.97
N ASP A 30 -16.04 -24.18 14.59
CA ASP A 30 -15.69 -25.27 15.54
C ASP A 30 -14.19 -25.25 15.89
N ALA A 31 -13.35 -24.80 14.98
CA ALA A 31 -11.90 -24.57 15.21
C ALA A 31 -11.61 -23.25 15.94
N GLY A 32 -12.62 -22.46 16.33
CA GLY A 32 -12.44 -21.18 16.99
C GLY A 32 -11.85 -20.07 16.08
N GLN A 33 -11.73 -20.32 14.78
CA GLN A 33 -11.19 -19.36 13.80
C GLN A 33 -12.19 -18.26 13.46
N LEU A 34 -13.49 -18.54 13.62
CA LEU A 34 -14.57 -17.61 13.35
C LEU A 34 -15.46 -17.49 14.58
N PRO A 35 -15.64 -16.29 15.16
CA PRO A 35 -16.50 -16.08 16.30
C PRO A 35 -17.94 -16.51 16.00
N CYS A 36 -18.53 -17.36 16.82
CA CYS A 36 -19.93 -17.71 16.73
C CYS A 36 -20.56 -17.86 18.10
N PHE A 37 -21.84 -17.54 18.19
CA PHE A 37 -22.67 -17.74 19.36
C PHE A 37 -23.60 -18.92 19.12
N ARG A 38 -23.92 -19.69 20.18
CA ARG A 38 -24.92 -20.76 20.11
C ARG A 38 -26.14 -20.36 20.92
N THR A 39 -27.30 -20.45 20.30
CA THR A 39 -28.56 -20.29 21.03
C THR A 39 -28.78 -21.46 21.99
N PRO A 40 -29.69 -21.35 22.99
CA PRO A 40 -30.03 -22.48 23.87
C PRO A 40 -30.48 -23.72 23.07
N GLY A 41 -31.10 -23.55 21.88
CA GLY A 41 -31.46 -24.64 20.98
C GLY A 41 -30.29 -25.16 20.10
N GLY A 42 -29.05 -24.78 20.36
CA GLY A 42 -27.87 -25.29 19.67
C GLY A 42 -27.57 -24.64 18.29
N HIS A 43 -28.38 -23.69 17.83
CA HIS A 43 -28.19 -23.04 16.54
C HIS A 43 -27.08 -22.00 16.59
N ARG A 44 -26.17 -22.01 15.59
CA ARG A 44 -25.13 -21.00 15.46
C ARG A 44 -25.70 -19.67 14.99
N ARG A 45 -25.19 -18.58 15.60
CA ARG A 45 -25.44 -17.19 15.22
C ARG A 45 -24.11 -16.48 15.07
N PHE A 46 -24.02 -15.65 14.06
CA PHE A 46 -22.81 -14.90 13.70
C PHE A 46 -23.17 -13.41 13.67
N ARG A 47 -22.36 -12.58 14.30
CA ARG A 47 -22.53 -11.14 14.19
C ARG A 47 -22.01 -10.67 12.85
N ALA A 48 -22.77 -9.85 12.14
CA ALA A 48 -22.35 -9.33 10.82
C ALA A 48 -21.02 -8.54 10.90
N THR A 49 -20.84 -7.77 11.96
CA THR A 49 -19.59 -7.03 12.24
C THR A 49 -18.40 -7.96 12.47
N ASP A 50 -18.60 -9.09 13.17
CA ASP A 50 -17.53 -10.05 13.42
C ASP A 50 -17.13 -10.78 12.13
N LEU A 51 -18.09 -11.07 11.25
CA LEU A 51 -17.82 -11.65 9.93
C LEU A 51 -17.06 -10.68 9.04
N ALA A 52 -17.44 -9.40 9.03
CA ALA A 52 -16.73 -8.37 8.27
C ALA A 52 -15.29 -8.21 8.78
N ALA A 53 -15.09 -8.09 10.10
CA ALA A 53 -13.77 -7.99 10.70
C ALA A 53 -12.92 -9.24 10.46
N TRP A 54 -13.53 -10.44 10.47
CA TRP A 54 -12.83 -11.68 10.16
C TRP A 54 -12.41 -11.77 8.69
N MET A 55 -13.27 -11.34 7.76
CA MET A 55 -12.92 -11.23 6.34
C MET A 55 -11.74 -10.27 6.13
N GLU A 56 -11.81 -9.09 6.75
CA GLU A 56 -10.74 -8.10 6.70
C GLU A 56 -9.42 -8.67 7.25
N ASN A 57 -9.48 -9.35 8.39
CA ASN A 57 -8.30 -9.93 9.04
C ASN A 57 -7.69 -11.07 8.22
N ARG A 58 -8.51 -11.88 7.56
CA ARG A 58 -8.07 -12.99 6.70
C ARG A 58 -7.55 -12.50 5.35
N GLN A 59 -8.14 -11.48 4.79
CA GLN A 59 -7.61 -10.75 3.64
C GLN A 59 -6.25 -10.10 3.98
N MET A 60 -6.14 -9.51 5.17
CA MET A 60 -4.89 -8.96 5.68
C MET A 60 -3.80 -10.03 5.88
N THR A 61 -4.16 -11.22 6.38
CA THR A 61 -3.20 -12.32 6.58
C THR A 61 -2.77 -12.94 5.25
N ALA A 62 -3.70 -13.13 4.31
CA ALA A 62 -3.39 -13.62 2.97
C ALA A 62 -2.60 -12.59 2.15
N LEU A 63 -2.91 -11.31 2.32
CA LEU A 63 -2.15 -10.21 1.72
C LEU A 63 -0.79 -10.02 2.42
N ALA A 64 -0.68 -10.26 3.72
CA ALA A 64 0.61 -10.16 4.42
C ALA A 64 1.58 -11.27 3.97
N SER A 65 1.10 -12.51 3.78
CA SER A 65 1.96 -13.59 3.26
C SER A 65 2.29 -13.45 1.77
N GLY A 66 1.42 -12.85 0.96
CA GLY A 66 1.68 -12.55 -0.46
C GLY A 66 2.24 -11.14 -0.68
N ALA A 67 2.05 -10.22 0.28
CA ALA A 67 2.54 -8.86 0.17
C ALA A 67 4.06 -8.77 0.32
N ASP A 68 4.65 -9.59 1.18
CA ASP A 68 6.11 -9.62 1.32
C ASP A 68 6.77 -10.13 0.03
N ASP A 69 6.22 -11.16 -0.60
CA ASP A 69 6.69 -11.66 -1.90
C ASP A 69 6.49 -10.60 -3.00
N LEU A 70 5.33 -9.95 -3.07
CA LEU A 70 5.06 -8.86 -4.01
C LEU A 70 5.97 -7.66 -3.79
N VAL A 71 6.24 -7.29 -2.54
CA VAL A 71 7.19 -6.21 -2.20
C VAL A 71 8.60 -6.58 -2.64
N GLN A 72 9.05 -7.81 -2.36
CA GLN A 72 10.38 -8.27 -2.77
C GLN A 72 10.52 -8.36 -4.29
N ASP A 73 9.50 -8.85 -4.99
CA ASP A 73 9.46 -8.88 -6.46
C ASP A 73 9.46 -7.48 -7.06
N ALA A 74 8.70 -6.55 -6.48
CA ALA A 74 8.67 -5.14 -6.88
C ALA A 74 10.04 -4.46 -6.68
N ILE A 75 10.67 -4.68 -5.52
CA ILE A 75 12.02 -4.18 -5.23
C ILE A 75 13.04 -4.79 -6.21
N GLY A 76 12.99 -6.10 -6.42
CA GLY A 76 13.86 -6.81 -7.36
C GLY A 76 13.69 -6.32 -8.81
N SER A 77 12.45 -6.11 -9.24
CA SER A 77 12.12 -5.54 -10.55
C SER A 77 12.65 -4.12 -10.70
N THR A 78 12.42 -3.27 -9.69
CA THR A 78 12.92 -1.89 -9.67
C THR A 78 14.44 -1.85 -9.75
N ARG A 79 15.15 -2.70 -9.00
CA ARG A 79 16.63 -2.80 -9.06
C ARG A 79 17.12 -3.19 -10.45
N ARG A 80 16.49 -4.18 -11.09
CA ARG A 80 16.84 -4.59 -12.47
C ARG A 80 16.61 -3.46 -13.47
N GLU A 81 15.52 -2.72 -13.31
CA GLU A 81 15.20 -1.60 -14.17
C GLU A 81 16.15 -0.41 -13.96
N MET A 82 16.52 -0.11 -12.72
CA MET A 82 17.56 0.89 -12.41
C MET A 82 18.90 0.53 -13.07
N ALA A 83 19.31 -0.72 -13.00
CA ALA A 83 20.52 -1.20 -13.64
C ALA A 83 20.43 -1.13 -15.17
N ALA A 84 19.29 -1.55 -15.77
CA ALA A 84 19.08 -1.54 -17.21
C ALA A 84 19.04 -0.13 -17.80
N ARG A 85 18.44 0.82 -17.10
CA ARG A 85 18.33 2.24 -17.52
C ARG A 85 19.58 3.06 -17.14
N ARG A 86 20.59 2.45 -16.54
CA ARG A 86 21.78 3.14 -16.03
C ARG A 86 21.44 4.36 -15.16
N VAL A 87 20.46 4.18 -14.27
CA VAL A 87 19.97 5.24 -13.36
C VAL A 87 21.10 5.82 -12.51
N SER A 88 22.19 5.08 -12.32
CA SER A 88 23.42 5.57 -11.67
C SER A 88 24.06 6.80 -12.35
N HIS A 89 23.71 7.09 -13.60
CA HIS A 89 24.16 8.28 -14.35
C HIS A 89 23.12 9.40 -14.39
N GLU A 90 21.99 9.23 -13.71
CA GLU A 90 21.01 10.31 -13.58
C GLU A 90 21.45 11.29 -12.50
N THR A 91 21.32 12.59 -12.80
CA THR A 91 21.79 13.69 -11.93
C THR A 91 21.23 13.60 -10.51
N TRP A 92 19.97 13.14 -10.36
CA TRP A 92 19.34 12.97 -9.05
C TRP A 92 19.92 11.80 -8.23
N TYR A 93 20.51 10.80 -8.90
CA TYR A 93 21.15 9.67 -8.22
C TYR A 93 22.60 9.98 -7.85
N GLU A 94 23.32 10.68 -8.73
CA GLU A 94 24.69 11.12 -8.50
C GLU A 94 24.81 12.15 -7.37
N ALA A 95 23.77 12.99 -7.21
CA ALA A 95 23.71 14.00 -6.15
C ALA A 95 23.69 13.40 -4.74
N LEU A 96 23.31 12.11 -4.59
CA LEU A 96 23.36 11.39 -3.31
C LEU A 96 24.78 10.85 -3.09
N ASP A 97 25.69 11.69 -2.61
CA ASP A 97 27.12 11.39 -2.55
C ASP A 97 27.49 10.43 -1.40
N ARG A 98 26.73 10.42 -0.30
CA ARG A 98 27.02 9.58 0.86
C ARG A 98 26.31 8.25 0.80
N ASP A 99 27.03 7.16 1.09
CA ASP A 99 26.43 5.81 1.12
C ASP A 99 25.31 5.67 2.18
N GLU A 100 25.44 6.36 3.31
CA GLU A 100 24.44 6.38 4.38
C GLU A 100 23.12 7.00 3.90
N ASP A 101 23.19 8.11 3.16
CA ASP A 101 22.01 8.79 2.62
C ASP A 101 21.32 7.96 1.54
N ARG A 102 22.10 7.29 0.69
CA ARG A 102 21.58 6.32 -0.29
C ARG A 102 20.89 5.14 0.39
N GLN A 103 21.44 4.68 1.51
CA GLN A 103 20.87 3.59 2.28
C GLN A 103 19.54 4.02 2.93
N ALA A 104 19.51 5.17 3.60
CA ALA A 104 18.30 5.71 4.22
C ALA A 104 17.18 5.93 3.20
N MET A 105 17.49 6.47 2.02
CA MET A 105 16.53 6.63 0.93
C MET A 105 16.02 5.27 0.39
N ARG A 106 16.91 4.27 0.28
CA ARG A 106 16.50 2.91 -0.12
C ARG A 106 15.54 2.28 0.88
N GLU A 107 15.82 2.40 2.17
CA GLU A 107 14.96 1.89 3.24
C GLU A 107 13.60 2.58 3.24
N ALA A 108 13.58 3.91 3.09
CA ALA A 108 12.35 4.67 2.94
C ALA A 108 11.53 4.23 1.71
N GLY A 109 12.20 3.96 0.59
CA GLY A 109 11.58 3.44 -0.62
C GLY A 109 10.97 2.05 -0.44
N GLN A 110 11.70 1.13 0.19
CA GLN A 110 11.18 -0.21 0.51
C GLN A 110 9.95 -0.14 1.41
N ARG A 111 10.00 0.71 2.45
CA ARG A 111 8.86 0.94 3.34
C ARG A 111 7.67 1.52 2.58
N LEU A 112 7.90 2.44 1.65
CA LEU A 112 6.86 3.03 0.82
C LEU A 112 6.18 2.00 -0.10
N PHE A 113 6.93 1.04 -0.66
CA PHE A 113 6.36 -0.10 -1.40
C PHE A 113 5.42 -0.92 -0.52
N GLY A 114 5.86 -1.29 0.69
CA GLY A 114 5.05 -2.04 1.64
C GLY A 114 3.75 -1.31 2.01
N LEU A 115 3.84 0.00 2.29
CA LEU A 115 2.68 0.85 2.59
C LEU A 115 1.70 0.96 1.41
N ALA A 116 2.20 1.07 0.19
CA ALA A 116 1.37 1.15 -1.01
C ALA A 116 0.56 -0.13 -1.21
N ILE A 117 1.18 -1.30 -1.08
CA ILE A 117 0.52 -2.61 -1.16
C ILE A 117 -0.47 -2.76 0.00
N GLN A 118 -0.07 -2.41 1.22
CA GLN A 118 -0.95 -2.44 2.38
C GLN A 118 -2.17 -1.54 2.20
N TYR A 119 -2.00 -0.33 1.64
CA TYR A 119 -3.08 0.59 1.36
C TYR A 119 -4.07 0.03 0.34
N ALA A 120 -3.57 -0.55 -0.74
CA ALA A 120 -4.39 -1.12 -1.80
C ALA A 120 -5.21 -2.33 -1.31
N GLY A 121 -4.64 -3.14 -0.41
CA GLY A 121 -5.31 -4.29 0.17
C GLY A 121 -6.31 -3.98 1.29
N ARG A 122 -6.24 -2.80 1.92
CA ARG A 122 -7.17 -2.44 3.01
C ARG A 122 -8.50 -1.93 2.47
N VAL A 123 -9.58 -2.30 3.15
CA VAL A 123 -10.92 -1.74 2.91
C VAL A 123 -11.20 -0.58 3.85
N THR A 124 -10.77 -0.68 5.11
CA THR A 124 -10.98 0.29 6.19
C THR A 124 -9.66 0.72 6.84
N HIS A 125 -9.71 1.76 7.68
CA HIS A 125 -8.57 2.26 8.48
C HIS A 125 -7.32 2.60 7.64
N ARG A 126 -7.53 3.24 6.49
CA ARG A 126 -6.46 3.61 5.53
C ARG A 126 -5.67 4.84 5.94
N GLU A 127 -6.26 5.73 6.75
CA GLU A 127 -5.66 7.03 7.08
C GLU A 127 -4.27 6.91 7.74
N PRO A 128 -4.01 6.02 8.71
CA PRO A 128 -2.67 5.87 9.28
C PRO A 128 -1.61 5.48 8.24
N VAL A 129 -1.99 4.67 7.24
CA VAL A 129 -1.09 4.25 6.15
C VAL A 129 -0.78 5.43 5.22
N VAL A 130 -1.81 6.25 4.93
CA VAL A 130 -1.64 7.48 4.12
C VAL A 130 -0.76 8.49 4.85
N GLN A 131 -0.96 8.69 6.15
CA GLN A 131 -0.15 9.60 6.95
C GLN A 131 1.33 9.20 6.97
N GLU A 132 1.61 7.91 7.13
CA GLU A 132 2.99 7.43 7.07
C GLU A 132 3.57 7.56 5.65
N GLY A 133 2.78 7.32 4.60
CA GLY A 133 3.18 7.59 3.22
C GLY A 133 3.51 9.06 2.99
N ARG A 134 2.68 9.98 3.48
CA ARG A 134 2.94 11.43 3.42
C ARG A 134 4.21 11.81 4.18
N ARG A 135 4.47 11.20 5.35
CA ARG A 135 5.69 11.45 6.13
C ARG A 135 6.94 11.06 5.33
N ILE A 136 6.91 9.90 4.67
CA ILE A 136 8.02 9.46 3.82
C ILE A 136 8.15 10.36 2.59
N GLY A 137 7.05 10.76 1.96
CA GLY A 137 7.07 11.73 0.86
C GLY A 137 7.71 13.06 1.27
N GLY A 138 7.32 13.60 2.42
CA GLY A 138 7.91 14.81 2.98
C GLY A 138 9.41 14.68 3.24
N TYR A 139 9.85 13.54 3.77
CA TYR A 139 11.26 13.23 3.93
C TYR A 139 12.03 13.29 2.60
N TYR A 140 11.51 12.66 1.54
CA TYR A 140 12.12 12.73 0.21
C TYR A 140 12.22 14.16 -0.32
N GLY A 141 11.14 14.94 -0.22
CA GLY A 141 11.14 16.33 -0.65
C GLY A 141 12.20 17.18 0.05
N GLN A 142 12.30 17.02 1.36
CA GLN A 142 13.29 17.71 2.19
C GLN A 142 14.73 17.33 1.80
N GLN A 143 14.99 16.02 1.65
CA GLN A 143 16.33 15.55 1.28
C GLN A 143 16.72 16.01 -0.13
N CYS A 144 15.83 15.87 -1.13
CA CYS A 144 16.10 16.32 -2.47
C CYS A 144 16.43 17.83 -2.52
N ALA A 145 15.69 18.66 -1.80
CA ALA A 145 15.98 20.08 -1.70
C ALA A 145 17.34 20.35 -1.03
N ALA A 146 17.63 19.64 0.07
CA ALA A 146 18.89 19.80 0.81
C ALA A 146 20.12 19.39 -0.02
N TYR A 147 19.99 18.38 -0.89
CA TYR A 147 21.05 17.98 -1.82
C TYR A 147 21.10 18.81 -3.10
N GLY A 148 20.28 19.83 -3.25
CA GLY A 148 20.24 20.69 -4.44
C GLY A 148 19.71 19.96 -5.70
N ILE A 149 19.06 18.81 -5.53
CA ILE A 149 18.39 18.10 -6.63
C ILE A 149 17.24 18.96 -7.13
N SER A 150 17.17 19.22 -8.43
CA SER A 150 16.10 20.06 -8.99
C SER A 150 14.72 19.46 -8.74
N LEU A 151 13.67 20.30 -8.64
CA LEU A 151 12.30 19.82 -8.53
C LEU A 151 11.93 18.88 -9.68
N VAL A 152 12.40 19.19 -10.89
CA VAL A 152 12.16 18.37 -12.09
C VAL A 152 12.79 16.98 -11.93
N ASP A 153 14.01 16.89 -11.43
CA ASP A 153 14.70 15.62 -11.23
C ASP A 153 14.10 14.84 -10.05
N THR A 154 13.66 15.53 -8.99
CA THR A 154 12.89 14.95 -7.90
C THR A 154 11.62 14.28 -8.44
N MET A 155 10.89 14.95 -9.36
CA MET A 155 9.69 14.39 -9.98
C MET A 155 9.99 13.25 -10.94
N ARG A 156 11.11 13.31 -11.70
CA ARG A 156 11.55 12.19 -12.55
C ARG A 156 11.80 10.92 -11.72
N ALA A 157 12.51 11.06 -10.60
CA ALA A 157 12.74 9.95 -9.66
C ALA A 157 11.44 9.39 -9.11
N PHE A 158 10.49 10.26 -8.73
CA PHE A 158 9.19 9.84 -8.24
C PHE A 158 8.37 9.09 -9.30
N PHE A 159 8.30 9.60 -10.53
CA PHE A 159 7.59 8.92 -11.62
C PHE A 159 8.24 7.58 -12.00
N PHE A 160 9.56 7.49 -11.95
CA PHE A 160 10.25 6.21 -12.13
C PHE A 160 9.82 5.18 -11.06
N PHE A 161 9.80 5.59 -9.80
CA PHE A 161 9.33 4.76 -8.69
C PHE A 161 7.87 4.35 -8.85
N ARG A 162 6.98 5.31 -9.19
CA ARG A 162 5.56 5.07 -9.44
C ARG A 162 5.35 4.04 -10.55
N GLU A 163 6.02 4.22 -11.67
CA GLU A 163 5.91 3.32 -12.82
C GLU A 163 6.38 1.90 -12.46
N SER A 164 7.49 1.78 -11.75
CA SER A 164 8.04 0.50 -11.30
C SER A 164 7.07 -0.23 -10.36
N LEU A 165 6.47 0.47 -9.40
CA LEU A 165 5.46 -0.09 -8.50
C LEU A 165 4.20 -0.53 -9.26
N MET A 166 3.67 0.33 -10.12
CA MET A 166 2.47 0.04 -10.92
C MET A 166 2.68 -1.17 -11.85
N ARG A 167 3.89 -1.35 -12.37
CA ARG A 167 4.25 -2.50 -13.21
C ARG A 167 4.38 -3.77 -12.38
N ALA A 168 5.02 -3.70 -11.23
CA ALA A 168 5.20 -4.86 -10.34
C ALA A 168 3.88 -5.39 -9.78
N THR A 169 2.88 -4.53 -9.62
CA THR A 169 1.55 -4.90 -9.14
C THR A 169 0.58 -5.34 -10.25
N ARG A 170 1.07 -5.61 -11.46
CA ARG A 170 0.29 -6.11 -12.62
C ARG A 170 0.48 -7.60 -12.92
N PRO A 171 0.40 -8.54 -11.98
CA PRO A 171 0.64 -9.95 -12.29
C PRO A 171 -0.45 -10.59 -13.16
N GLY A 172 -1.68 -10.07 -13.13
CA GLY A 172 -2.83 -10.67 -13.82
C GLY A 172 -2.92 -10.42 -15.33
N LEU A 173 -2.32 -9.33 -15.84
CA LEU A 173 -2.41 -8.93 -17.25
C LEU A 173 -1.65 -9.85 -18.20
N VAL A 174 -0.56 -10.45 -17.73
CA VAL A 174 0.30 -11.32 -18.56
C VAL A 174 -0.30 -12.72 -18.70
N THR A 175 -1.11 -13.17 -17.73
CA THR A 175 -1.62 -14.55 -17.67
C THR A 175 -3.08 -14.73 -18.07
N ARG A 176 -3.93 -13.70 -18.00
CA ARG A 176 -5.39 -13.84 -18.21
C ARG A 176 -6.01 -12.98 -19.30
N GLY A 177 -5.31 -12.00 -19.85
CA GLY A 177 -5.79 -11.18 -20.97
C GLY A 177 -7.02 -10.30 -20.71
N GLN A 178 -7.55 -10.29 -19.49
CA GLN A 178 -8.69 -9.47 -19.08
C GLN A 178 -8.43 -8.80 -17.74
N TYR A 179 -8.75 -7.51 -17.64
CA TYR A 179 -8.77 -6.79 -16.37
C TYR A 179 -9.92 -7.30 -15.50
N ASP A 180 -9.62 -7.80 -14.32
CA ASP A 180 -10.58 -8.05 -13.27
C ASP A 180 -10.96 -6.70 -12.60
N THR A 181 -12.17 -6.62 -12.06
CA THR A 181 -12.65 -5.47 -11.28
C THR A 181 -11.73 -5.17 -10.08
N GLU A 182 -11.11 -6.20 -9.52
CA GLU A 182 -10.17 -6.12 -8.41
C GLU A 182 -8.84 -5.46 -8.86
N ASP A 183 -8.33 -5.80 -10.03
CA ASP A 183 -7.13 -5.19 -10.63
C ASP A 183 -7.33 -3.69 -10.85
N VAL A 184 -8.49 -3.29 -11.36
CA VAL A 184 -8.86 -1.88 -11.57
C VAL A 184 -8.96 -1.15 -10.23
N ARG A 185 -9.55 -1.78 -9.21
CA ARG A 185 -9.66 -1.22 -7.87
C ARG A 185 -8.28 -1.01 -7.25
N MET A 186 -7.43 -2.03 -7.27
CA MET A 186 -6.06 -1.98 -6.74
C MET A 186 -5.28 -0.86 -7.41
N HIS A 187 -5.31 -0.79 -8.74
CA HIS A 187 -4.61 0.23 -9.50
C HIS A 187 -5.02 1.65 -9.13
N ARG A 188 -6.34 1.87 -8.98
CA ARG A 188 -6.88 3.17 -8.53
C ARG A 188 -6.44 3.53 -7.11
N GLN A 189 -6.43 2.55 -6.20
CA GLN A 189 -6.00 2.76 -4.82
C GLN A 189 -4.52 3.09 -4.73
N LEU A 190 -3.68 2.36 -5.46
CA LEU A 190 -2.24 2.65 -5.56
C LEU A 190 -2.00 4.06 -6.12
N GLY A 191 -2.73 4.44 -7.18
CA GLY A 191 -2.65 5.77 -7.75
C GLY A 191 -2.93 6.87 -6.72
N TYR A 192 -4.06 6.76 -6.01
CA TYR A 192 -4.41 7.71 -4.96
C TYR A 192 -3.36 7.81 -3.86
N PHE A 193 -2.87 6.66 -3.34
CA PHE A 193 -1.84 6.65 -2.31
C PHE A 193 -0.57 7.37 -2.78
N LEU A 194 -0.10 7.07 -3.99
CA LEU A 194 1.09 7.69 -4.55
C LEU A 194 0.92 9.19 -4.80
N ASP A 195 -0.28 9.63 -5.18
CA ASP A 195 -0.57 11.06 -5.32
C ASP A 195 -0.45 11.79 -3.97
N GLN A 196 -0.90 11.16 -2.86
CA GLN A 196 -0.73 11.73 -1.52
C GLN A 196 0.75 11.83 -1.10
N VAL A 197 1.55 10.85 -1.45
CA VAL A 197 3.01 10.86 -1.21
C VAL A 197 3.67 11.97 -2.03
N MET A 198 3.29 12.10 -3.31
CA MET A 198 3.81 13.12 -4.20
C MET A 198 3.52 14.53 -3.70
N TYR A 199 2.27 14.82 -3.30
CA TYR A 199 1.92 16.13 -2.76
C TYR A 199 2.72 16.47 -1.51
N ALA A 200 2.93 15.51 -0.61
CA ALA A 200 3.75 15.73 0.58
C ALA A 200 5.23 15.98 0.23
N CYS A 201 5.75 15.29 -0.79
CA CYS A 201 7.09 15.50 -1.30
C CYS A 201 7.27 16.92 -1.85
N LEU A 202 6.36 17.36 -2.71
CA LEU A 202 6.39 18.70 -3.30
C LEU A 202 6.30 19.80 -2.25
N ALA A 203 5.33 19.68 -1.35
CA ALA A 203 5.13 20.67 -0.28
C ALA A 203 6.37 20.81 0.63
N SER A 204 7.01 19.69 0.95
CA SER A 204 8.21 19.68 1.79
C SER A 204 9.44 20.21 1.04
N TYR A 205 9.56 19.90 -0.25
CA TYR A 205 10.60 20.45 -1.13
C TYR A 205 10.52 21.97 -1.19
N GLU A 206 9.34 22.53 -1.48
CA GLU A 206 9.12 23.98 -1.54
C GLU A 206 9.43 24.66 -0.22
N ALA A 207 8.93 24.09 0.89
CA ALA A 207 9.17 24.64 2.23
C ALA A 207 10.67 24.70 2.58
N THR A 208 11.47 23.73 2.14
CA THR A 208 12.91 23.70 2.36
C THR A 208 13.63 24.71 1.47
N GLY A 209 13.31 24.75 0.18
CA GLY A 209 13.92 25.70 -0.78
C GLY A 209 13.55 27.18 -0.49
N HIS A 210 12.45 27.47 0.20
CA HIS A 210 12.13 28.81 0.67
C HIS A 210 12.96 29.22 1.87
N ARG A 211 13.28 28.31 2.79
CA ARG A 211 14.11 28.61 3.97
C ARG A 211 15.52 29.04 3.56
N ASP A 212 16.11 28.39 2.57
CA ASP A 212 17.47 28.71 2.11
C ASP A 212 17.56 30.06 1.39
N ARG A 213 16.48 30.48 0.70
CA ARG A 213 16.44 31.80 0.01
C ARG A 213 16.24 32.99 0.97
N TYR A 214 15.58 32.81 2.10
CA TYR A 214 15.28 33.89 3.04
C TYR A 214 16.10 33.82 4.32
N GLY A 215 16.69 32.66 4.65
CA GLY A 215 17.56 32.49 5.82
C GLY A 215 18.96 33.11 5.66
N SER A 216 19.40 33.38 4.43
CA SER A 216 20.69 34.03 4.14
C SER A 216 20.63 35.55 4.09
N ALA A 217 19.44 36.16 4.26
CA ALA A 217 19.26 37.61 4.19
C ALA A 217 19.34 38.31 5.56
N THR A 218 19.65 37.59 6.65
CA THR A 218 19.74 38.16 8.00
C THR A 218 21.10 37.80 8.64
N LYS A 219 22.17 38.27 8.03
CA LYS A 219 23.48 38.42 8.69
C LYS A 219 24.15 39.68 8.20
#